data_922baed791629d0db7a739a552e5e3b1
#
_entry.id   922baed791629d0db7a739a552e5e3b1
#
_cell.length_a   1.000
_cell.length_b   1.000
_cell.length_c   1.000
_cell.angle_alpha   90.00
_cell.angle_beta   90.00
_cell.angle_gamma   90.00
#
_symmetry.space_group_name_H-M   'P 1'
#
loop_
_entity.id
_entity.type
_entity.pdbx_description
1 polymer ?
#
loop_
_entity_poly.entity_id
_entity_poly.type
_entity_poly.pdbx_seq_one_letter_code
_entity_poly.pdbx_strand_id
1 'polypeptide(L)'
;MIMKTALLFTGQGAQYTGMGKELYDNFKTARVIFNEAGVDIKNWCFEGSKEVQRQTSVTQPCVYTVTMAAYNVFMEELEKENTDIEVAAMAGFSLGEYSALTAAGVIDSFEKGLEIVKNRGIWMDEAGKGENGENIGGMSAAFGDRKLILECVEEARENGILEGVNFNSQQQTVVAGDLEALARFKEVVKEKRIKAVPLKVGGAFHSPMMEPARDKLYKILMMAGLKAPKITVYSNSTGEDLMQGISENNVSQELAHKMADQVKMPVYWQEIVEKLDDSAGGLPGILRFGRIVRRWWRTGRRFDRVPVRW
;
A
#
# COMPACT_ATOMS: atom_id res chain seq x y z
N MET A 1 14.70 28.42 1.69
CA MET A 1 14.71 27.56 0.47
C MET A 1 13.64 26.50 0.70
N ILE A 2 12.62 26.48 -0.15
CA ILE A 2 11.53 25.50 -0.04
C ILE A 2 12.09 24.11 -0.33
N MET A 3 11.88 23.18 0.60
CA MET A 3 12.28 21.77 0.44
C MET A 3 11.12 20.98 -0.13
N LYS A 4 11.21 20.58 -1.40
CA LYS A 4 10.25 19.66 -2.02
C LYS A 4 10.39 18.27 -1.41
N THR A 5 9.28 17.66 -1.06
CA THR A 5 9.24 16.38 -0.34
C THR A 5 8.17 15.47 -0.95
N ALA A 6 8.46 14.19 -1.11
CA ALA A 6 7.46 13.18 -1.43
C ALA A 6 7.05 12.41 -0.16
N LEU A 7 5.75 12.13 -0.05
CA LEU A 7 5.20 11.32 1.04
C LEU A 7 4.93 9.91 0.55
N LEU A 8 5.53 8.91 1.22
CA LEU A 8 5.34 7.50 0.92
C LEU A 8 4.52 6.83 2.04
N PHE A 9 3.39 6.25 1.65
CA PHE A 9 2.45 5.58 2.54
C PHE A 9 2.65 4.07 2.50
N THR A 10 2.83 3.45 3.69
CA THR A 10 3.09 2.02 3.80
C THR A 10 1.83 1.18 3.56
N GLY A 11 2.03 -0.02 3.02
CA GLY A 11 0.99 -1.02 2.84
C GLY A 11 1.00 -2.12 3.90
N GLN A 12 0.26 -3.20 3.59
CA GLN A 12 0.24 -4.42 4.40
C GLN A 12 1.66 -4.99 4.55
N GLY A 13 1.99 -5.49 5.77
CA GLY A 13 3.33 -5.91 6.15
C GLY A 13 4.03 -4.92 7.10
N ALA A 14 3.50 -3.69 7.26
CA ALA A 14 4.03 -2.70 8.19
C ALA A 14 3.46 -2.81 9.61
N GLN A 15 2.42 -3.62 9.83
CA GLN A 15 1.72 -3.77 11.10
C GLN A 15 2.59 -4.43 12.19
N TYR A 16 2.34 -4.01 13.43
CA TYR A 16 2.93 -4.59 14.64
C TYR A 16 2.06 -4.25 15.85
N THR A 17 2.07 -5.11 16.88
CA THR A 17 1.34 -4.88 18.14
C THR A 17 1.84 -3.60 18.82
N GLY A 18 0.92 -2.71 19.19
CA GLY A 18 1.22 -1.39 19.77
C GLY A 18 1.40 -0.27 18.74
N MET A 19 1.17 -0.55 17.42
CA MET A 19 1.28 0.48 16.39
C MET A 19 0.29 1.62 16.62
N GLY A 20 0.80 2.85 16.52
CA GLY A 20 0.01 4.08 16.69
C GLY A 20 -0.33 4.45 18.14
N LYS A 21 -0.05 3.59 19.15
CA LYS A 21 -0.33 3.92 20.55
C LYS A 21 0.41 5.17 21.03
N GLU A 22 1.67 5.30 20.67
CA GLU A 22 2.49 6.48 21.03
C GLU A 22 1.91 7.77 20.41
N LEU A 23 1.40 7.72 19.16
CA LEU A 23 0.69 8.84 18.54
C LEU A 23 -0.60 9.16 19.29
N TYR A 24 -1.40 8.16 19.61
CA TYR A 24 -2.64 8.30 20.34
C TYR A 24 -2.42 8.94 21.73
N ASP A 25 -1.39 8.50 22.46
CA ASP A 25 -1.11 8.99 23.82
C ASP A 25 -0.62 10.46 23.83
N ASN A 26 0.08 10.90 22.77
CA ASN A 26 0.74 12.20 22.75
C ASN A 26 0.05 13.28 21.90
N PHE A 27 -0.76 12.92 20.90
CA PHE A 27 -1.35 13.90 19.99
C PHE A 27 -2.87 13.85 20.01
N LYS A 28 -3.51 15.02 20.19
CA LYS A 28 -4.97 15.13 20.15
C LYS A 28 -5.53 14.74 18.79
N THR A 29 -4.88 15.15 17.70
CA THR A 29 -5.24 14.84 16.33
C THR A 29 -5.25 13.33 16.06
N ALA A 30 -4.24 12.61 16.55
CA ALA A 30 -4.21 11.15 16.45
C ALA A 30 -5.36 10.49 17.24
N ARG A 31 -5.68 11.01 18.45
CA ARG A 31 -6.83 10.53 19.25
C ARG A 31 -8.15 10.65 18.52
N VAL A 32 -8.36 11.75 17.79
CA VAL A 32 -9.58 11.94 16.98
C VAL A 32 -9.68 10.82 15.93
N ILE A 33 -8.65 10.60 15.12
CA ILE A 33 -8.62 9.57 14.07
C ILE A 33 -8.87 8.16 14.64
N PHE A 34 -8.22 7.80 15.75
CA PHE A 34 -8.44 6.47 16.37
C PHE A 34 -9.84 6.32 16.98
N ASN A 35 -10.44 7.40 17.49
CA ASN A 35 -11.79 7.35 18.03
C ASN A 35 -12.84 7.22 16.92
N GLU A 36 -12.64 7.90 15.80
CA GLU A 36 -13.45 7.77 14.58
C GLU A 36 -13.32 6.37 13.96
N ALA A 37 -12.13 5.77 13.99
CA ALA A 37 -11.90 4.40 13.52
C ALA A 37 -12.69 3.36 14.34
N GLY A 38 -12.96 3.65 15.60
CA GLY A 38 -13.72 2.80 16.50
C GLY A 38 -12.87 1.92 17.41
N VAL A 39 -13.52 1.39 18.44
CA VAL A 39 -12.85 0.68 19.55
C VAL A 39 -12.14 -0.59 19.09
N ASP A 40 -12.71 -1.34 18.15
CA ASP A 40 -12.14 -2.60 17.68
C ASP A 40 -10.82 -2.37 16.95
N ILE A 41 -10.77 -1.41 16.01
CA ILE A 41 -9.55 -1.07 15.27
C ILE A 41 -8.47 -0.57 16.24
N LYS A 42 -8.83 0.28 17.19
CA LYS A 42 -7.92 0.75 18.23
C LYS A 42 -7.33 -0.41 19.03
N ASN A 43 -8.15 -1.35 19.49
CA ASN A 43 -7.71 -2.51 20.23
C ASN A 43 -6.83 -3.44 19.39
N TRP A 44 -7.19 -3.70 18.12
CA TRP A 44 -6.36 -4.47 17.19
C TRP A 44 -4.98 -3.83 16.96
N CYS A 45 -4.93 -2.51 16.85
CA CYS A 45 -3.66 -1.79 16.71
C CYS A 45 -2.78 -1.89 17.95
N PHE A 46 -3.38 -1.68 19.14
CA PHE A 46 -2.62 -1.56 20.38
C PHE A 46 -2.29 -2.90 21.04
N GLU A 47 -3.21 -3.85 20.98
CA GLU A 47 -3.15 -5.09 21.76
C GLU A 47 -3.32 -6.35 20.91
N GLY A 48 -3.70 -6.21 19.62
CA GLY A 48 -3.92 -7.32 18.72
C GLY A 48 -2.74 -8.27 18.64
N SER A 49 -3.00 -9.58 18.74
CA SER A 49 -1.97 -10.60 18.55
C SER A 49 -1.46 -10.59 17.09
N LYS A 50 -0.29 -11.18 16.87
CA LYS A 50 0.27 -11.32 15.51
C LYS A 50 -0.65 -12.12 14.57
N GLU A 51 -1.39 -13.07 15.10
CA GLU A 51 -2.36 -13.89 14.36
C GLU A 51 -3.53 -13.04 13.89
N VAL A 52 -4.12 -12.25 14.78
CA VAL A 52 -5.20 -11.30 14.45
C VAL A 52 -4.73 -10.28 13.42
N GLN A 53 -3.54 -9.70 13.64
CA GLN A 53 -2.97 -8.69 12.75
C GLN A 53 -2.47 -9.24 11.40
N ARG A 54 -2.50 -10.57 11.15
CA ARG A 54 -2.22 -11.17 9.83
C ARG A 54 -3.47 -11.28 8.95
N GLN A 55 -4.65 -11.22 9.53
CA GLN A 55 -5.89 -11.26 8.77
C GLN A 55 -6.01 -9.99 7.93
N THR A 56 -6.18 -10.13 6.63
CA THR A 56 -6.21 -8.99 5.70
C THR A 56 -7.33 -8.01 6.04
N SER A 57 -8.49 -8.52 6.46
CA SER A 57 -9.65 -7.75 6.92
C SER A 57 -9.39 -6.93 8.19
N VAL A 58 -8.42 -7.33 9.01
CA VAL A 58 -7.96 -6.59 10.20
C VAL A 58 -6.79 -5.67 9.87
N THR A 59 -5.81 -6.18 9.13
CA THR A 59 -4.58 -5.43 8.82
C THR A 59 -4.87 -4.13 8.07
N GLN A 60 -5.73 -4.20 7.05
CA GLN A 60 -5.96 -3.05 6.18
C GLN A 60 -6.53 -1.84 6.93
N PRO A 61 -7.66 -1.93 7.65
CA PRO A 61 -8.17 -0.79 8.40
C PRO A 61 -7.21 -0.32 9.51
N CYS A 62 -6.46 -1.22 10.15
CA CYS A 62 -5.49 -0.86 11.18
C CYS A 62 -4.33 -0.05 10.61
N VAL A 63 -3.69 -0.50 9.54
CA VAL A 63 -2.58 0.21 8.89
C VAL A 63 -3.05 1.54 8.32
N TYR A 64 -4.23 1.58 7.68
CA TYR A 64 -4.82 2.82 7.20
C TYR A 64 -5.02 3.84 8.32
N THR A 65 -5.64 3.44 9.44
CA THR A 65 -5.90 4.32 10.61
C THR A 65 -4.60 4.87 11.18
N VAL A 66 -3.60 4.02 11.42
CA VAL A 66 -2.29 4.46 11.95
C VAL A 66 -1.60 5.42 10.97
N THR A 67 -1.67 5.12 9.68
CA THR A 67 -1.07 5.94 8.62
C THR A 67 -1.73 7.31 8.53
N MET A 68 -3.06 7.38 8.57
CA MET A 68 -3.80 8.65 8.56
C MET A 68 -3.61 9.45 9.83
N ALA A 69 -3.54 8.79 11.00
CA ALA A 69 -3.20 9.45 12.25
C ALA A 69 -1.80 10.09 12.19
N ALA A 70 -0.81 9.35 11.67
CA ALA A 70 0.54 9.86 11.49
C ALA A 70 0.62 11.01 10.49
N TYR A 71 -0.10 10.91 9.37
CA TYR A 71 -0.19 11.96 8.35
C TYR A 71 -0.78 13.27 8.93
N ASN A 72 -1.92 13.18 9.61
CA ASN A 72 -2.57 14.36 10.16
C ASN A 72 -1.72 15.04 11.26
N VAL A 73 -1.06 14.25 12.12
CA VAL A 73 -0.09 14.81 13.09
C VAL A 73 1.08 15.48 12.38
N PHE A 74 1.62 14.86 11.33
CA PHE A 74 2.71 15.43 10.55
C PHE A 74 2.32 16.79 9.94
N MET A 75 1.14 16.87 9.31
CA MET A 75 0.65 18.11 8.69
C MET A 75 0.42 19.21 9.76
N GLU A 76 -0.16 18.86 10.91
CA GLU A 76 -0.35 19.79 12.04
C GLU A 76 0.99 20.34 12.55
N GLU A 77 2.02 19.50 12.69
CA GLU A 77 3.34 19.92 13.14
C GLU A 77 4.08 20.78 12.10
N LEU A 78 3.93 20.50 10.80
CA LEU A 78 4.46 21.35 9.73
C LEU A 78 3.89 22.78 9.79
N GLU A 79 2.57 22.90 9.99
CA GLU A 79 1.90 24.19 10.12
C GLU A 79 2.38 24.95 11.37
N LYS A 80 2.50 24.28 12.51
CA LYS A 80 2.97 24.89 13.77
C LYS A 80 4.40 25.40 13.69
N GLU A 81 5.29 24.63 13.06
CA GLU A 81 6.70 24.99 12.96
C GLU A 81 6.99 25.96 11.80
N ASN A 82 5.98 26.32 11.00
CA ASN A 82 6.10 27.20 9.82
C ASN A 82 7.30 26.80 8.94
N THR A 83 7.38 25.49 8.62
CA THR A 83 8.51 24.93 7.88
C THR A 83 8.44 25.23 6.39
N ASP A 84 9.60 25.41 5.74
CA ASP A 84 9.74 25.55 4.29
C ASP A 84 9.62 24.19 3.55
N ILE A 85 8.68 23.32 3.95
CA ILE A 85 8.44 22.02 3.33
C ILE A 85 7.22 22.10 2.42
N GLU A 86 7.40 21.75 1.14
CA GLU A 86 6.35 21.58 0.13
C GLU A 86 6.17 20.10 -0.18
N VAL A 87 4.95 19.56 0.02
CA VAL A 87 4.62 18.21 -0.43
C VAL A 87 4.34 18.24 -1.93
N ALA A 88 5.31 17.78 -2.72
CA ALA A 88 5.27 17.83 -4.18
C ALA A 88 4.53 16.62 -4.79
N ALA A 89 4.62 15.45 -4.17
CA ALA A 89 3.99 14.24 -4.65
C ALA A 89 3.72 13.24 -3.51
N MET A 90 2.81 12.32 -3.77
CA MET A 90 2.44 11.23 -2.87
C MET A 90 2.45 9.90 -3.61
N ALA A 91 2.82 8.82 -2.93
CA ALA A 91 2.65 7.46 -3.41
C ALA A 91 2.41 6.52 -2.22
N GLY A 92 1.70 5.43 -2.45
CA GLY A 92 1.45 4.43 -1.42
C GLY A 92 1.59 3.02 -1.98
N PHE A 93 2.14 2.10 -1.19
CA PHE A 93 2.31 0.71 -1.61
C PHE A 93 1.02 -0.08 -1.38
N SER A 94 0.36 -0.55 -2.44
CA SER A 94 -0.87 -1.33 -2.37
C SER A 94 -1.94 -0.63 -1.52
N LEU A 95 -2.22 -1.12 -0.31
CA LEU A 95 -3.09 -0.46 0.67
C LEU A 95 -2.71 1.00 0.92
N GLY A 96 -1.42 1.31 0.94
CA GLY A 96 -0.92 2.67 1.16
C GLY A 96 -1.36 3.67 0.11
N GLU A 97 -1.69 3.23 -1.10
CA GLU A 97 -2.24 4.11 -2.15
C GLU A 97 -3.58 4.71 -1.71
N TYR A 98 -4.45 3.97 -1.01
CA TYR A 98 -5.70 4.50 -0.45
C TYR A 98 -5.46 5.58 0.61
N SER A 99 -4.39 5.44 1.41
CA SER A 99 -3.96 6.49 2.34
C SER A 99 -3.46 7.73 1.59
N ALA A 100 -2.66 7.55 0.53
CA ALA A 100 -2.20 8.65 -0.34
C ALA A 100 -3.38 9.36 -1.02
N LEU A 101 -4.34 8.60 -1.53
CA LEU A 101 -5.55 9.12 -2.17
C LEU A 101 -6.44 9.92 -1.20
N THR A 102 -6.57 9.48 0.06
CA THR A 102 -7.27 10.24 1.10
C THR A 102 -6.51 11.52 1.45
N ALA A 103 -5.19 11.42 1.65
CA ALA A 103 -4.34 12.57 1.95
C ALA A 103 -4.33 13.61 0.83
N ALA A 104 -4.38 13.18 -0.44
CA ALA A 104 -4.47 14.05 -1.61
C ALA A 104 -5.88 14.58 -1.91
N GLY A 105 -6.92 14.15 -1.17
CA GLY A 105 -8.29 14.61 -1.31
C GLY A 105 -9.08 13.94 -2.45
N VAL A 106 -8.61 12.82 -2.99
CA VAL A 106 -9.37 11.97 -3.92
C VAL A 106 -10.55 11.33 -3.21
N ILE A 107 -10.30 10.78 -2.04
CA ILE A 107 -11.30 10.35 -1.07
C ILE A 107 -11.44 11.48 -0.06
N ASP A 108 -12.65 12.03 0.08
CA ASP A 108 -12.89 13.31 0.74
C ASP A 108 -12.90 13.28 2.27
N SER A 109 -12.92 12.10 2.91
CA SER A 109 -12.82 11.98 4.36
C SER A 109 -12.11 10.70 4.83
N PHE A 110 -11.64 10.73 6.08
CA PHE A 110 -11.05 9.56 6.75
C PHE A 110 -12.05 8.41 6.85
N GLU A 111 -13.29 8.70 7.28
CA GLU A 111 -14.33 7.68 7.49
C GLU A 111 -14.68 6.96 6.19
N LYS A 112 -14.83 7.71 5.09
CA LYS A 112 -15.10 7.13 3.78
C LYS A 112 -13.95 6.25 3.31
N GLY A 113 -12.72 6.72 3.46
CA GLY A 113 -11.52 5.94 3.17
C GLY A 113 -11.42 4.68 4.03
N LEU A 114 -11.75 4.78 5.31
CA LEU A 114 -11.78 3.64 6.24
C LEU A 114 -12.84 2.60 5.84
N GLU A 115 -14.04 3.03 5.43
CA GLU A 115 -15.09 2.14 4.94
C GLU A 115 -14.64 1.38 3.68
N ILE A 116 -14.05 2.10 2.71
CA ILE A 116 -13.51 1.50 1.49
C ILE A 116 -12.44 0.47 1.82
N VAL A 117 -11.50 0.81 2.71
CA VAL A 117 -10.37 -0.06 3.07
C VAL A 117 -10.81 -1.29 3.89
N LYS A 118 -11.81 -1.15 4.78
CA LYS A 118 -12.44 -2.28 5.48
C LYS A 118 -13.01 -3.28 4.47
N ASN A 119 -13.82 -2.80 3.55
CA ASN A 119 -14.45 -3.65 2.53
C ASN A 119 -13.41 -4.27 1.60
N ARG A 120 -12.38 -3.49 1.18
CA ARG A 120 -11.25 -4.00 0.40
C ARG A 120 -10.56 -5.16 1.11
N GLY A 121 -10.28 -5.03 2.40
CA GLY A 121 -9.65 -6.08 3.21
C GLY A 121 -10.48 -7.36 3.28
N ILE A 122 -11.79 -7.23 3.52
CA ILE A 122 -12.74 -8.34 3.57
C ILE A 122 -12.82 -9.05 2.21
N TRP A 123 -13.06 -8.32 1.15
CA TRP A 123 -13.26 -8.90 -0.19
C TRP A 123 -11.98 -9.52 -0.79
N MET A 124 -10.82 -8.95 -0.49
CA MET A 124 -9.55 -9.58 -0.88
C MET A 124 -9.27 -10.86 -0.08
N ASP A 125 -9.67 -10.92 1.19
CA ASP A 125 -9.56 -12.13 2.00
C ASP A 125 -10.53 -13.22 1.49
N GLU A 126 -11.77 -12.85 1.18
CA GLU A 126 -12.78 -13.73 0.57
C GLU A 126 -12.31 -14.28 -0.79
N ALA A 127 -11.78 -13.41 -1.68
CA ALA A 127 -11.29 -13.80 -3.00
C ALA A 127 -10.07 -14.75 -2.94
N GLY A 128 -9.35 -14.76 -1.83
CA GLY A 128 -8.25 -15.70 -1.58
C GLY A 128 -8.69 -17.08 -1.07
N LYS A 129 -10.01 -17.30 -0.86
CA LYS A 129 -10.56 -18.51 -0.27
C LYS A 129 -11.36 -19.33 -1.29
N GLY A 130 -11.25 -20.66 -1.18
CA GLY A 130 -12.14 -21.61 -1.83
C GLY A 130 -13.46 -21.80 -1.09
N GLU A 131 -14.29 -22.66 -1.63
CA GLU A 131 -15.65 -22.92 -1.10
C GLU A 131 -15.67 -23.44 0.35
N ASN A 132 -14.62 -24.13 0.78
CA ASN A 132 -14.49 -24.66 2.13
C ASN A 132 -13.67 -23.75 3.07
N GLY A 133 -13.33 -22.51 2.61
CA GLY A 133 -12.55 -21.54 3.37
C GLY A 133 -11.03 -21.74 3.37
N GLU A 134 -10.52 -22.71 2.60
CA GLU A 134 -9.10 -22.94 2.38
C GLU A 134 -8.49 -21.84 1.50
N ASN A 135 -7.19 -21.58 1.65
CA ASN A 135 -6.48 -20.69 0.73
C ASN A 135 -6.33 -21.37 -0.64
N ILE A 136 -6.72 -20.69 -1.71
CA ILE A 136 -6.59 -21.17 -3.09
C ILE A 136 -5.42 -20.55 -3.83
N GLY A 137 -4.76 -19.55 -3.25
CA GLY A 137 -3.62 -18.88 -3.83
C GLY A 137 -2.67 -18.33 -2.78
N GLY A 138 -1.57 -17.77 -3.22
CA GLY A 138 -0.55 -17.21 -2.35
C GLY A 138 0.43 -16.32 -3.09
N MET A 139 1.50 -15.94 -2.38
CA MET A 139 2.56 -15.09 -2.91
C MET A 139 3.94 -15.57 -2.47
N SER A 140 4.95 -15.31 -3.31
CA SER A 140 6.36 -15.60 -3.01
C SER A 140 7.24 -14.42 -3.43
N ALA A 141 8.15 -13.98 -2.55
CA ALA A 141 9.16 -12.99 -2.90
C ALA A 141 10.38 -13.69 -3.49
N ALA A 142 10.71 -13.37 -4.74
CA ALA A 142 11.89 -13.88 -5.45
C ALA A 142 12.96 -12.80 -5.52
N PHE A 143 14.24 -13.21 -5.33
CA PHE A 143 15.39 -12.32 -5.25
C PHE A 143 16.38 -12.65 -6.37
N GLY A 144 16.55 -11.72 -7.30
CA GLY A 144 17.41 -11.84 -8.47
C GLY A 144 16.98 -10.92 -9.58
N ASP A 145 17.53 -11.10 -10.76
CA ASP A 145 17.18 -10.33 -11.95
C ASP A 145 15.70 -10.50 -12.31
N ARG A 146 15.00 -9.38 -12.53
CA ARG A 146 13.55 -9.36 -12.83
C ARG A 146 13.22 -10.18 -14.07
N LYS A 147 13.98 -10.05 -15.14
CA LYS A 147 13.72 -10.75 -16.39
C LYS A 147 13.79 -12.26 -16.20
N LEU A 148 14.83 -12.73 -15.50
CA LEU A 148 15.00 -14.15 -15.22
C LEU A 148 13.88 -14.69 -14.29
N ILE A 149 13.41 -13.90 -13.31
CA ILE A 149 12.27 -14.28 -12.46
C ILE A 149 11.00 -14.40 -13.31
N LEU A 150 10.74 -13.46 -14.25
CA LEU A 150 9.58 -13.51 -15.12
C LEU A 150 9.65 -14.69 -16.12
N GLU A 151 10.82 -15.06 -16.60
CA GLU A 151 11.01 -16.29 -17.37
C GLU A 151 10.64 -17.54 -16.56
N CYS A 152 11.00 -17.58 -15.27
CA CYS A 152 10.56 -18.66 -14.37
C CYS A 152 9.05 -18.67 -14.15
N VAL A 153 8.40 -17.50 -14.10
CA VAL A 153 6.94 -17.38 -13.98
C VAL A 153 6.27 -17.99 -15.19
N GLU A 154 6.71 -17.64 -16.41
CA GLU A 154 6.15 -18.19 -17.65
C GLU A 154 6.32 -19.72 -17.74
N GLU A 155 7.51 -20.23 -17.38
CA GLU A 155 7.80 -21.66 -17.36
C GLU A 155 6.92 -22.42 -16.35
N ALA A 156 6.66 -21.85 -15.17
CA ALA A 156 5.91 -22.49 -14.10
C ALA A 156 4.39 -22.31 -14.21
N ARG A 157 3.91 -21.34 -14.99
CA ARG A 157 2.48 -21.01 -15.10
C ARG A 157 1.67 -22.17 -15.66
N GLU A 158 2.13 -22.78 -16.77
CA GLU A 158 1.38 -23.79 -17.52
C GLU A 158 -0.08 -23.32 -17.77
N ASN A 159 -1.07 -24.10 -17.27
CA ASN A 159 -2.50 -23.79 -17.36
C ASN A 159 -3.05 -23.07 -16.12
N GLY A 160 -2.17 -22.71 -15.15
CA GLY A 160 -2.54 -22.05 -13.91
C GLY A 160 -2.46 -20.52 -13.98
N ILE A 161 -2.71 -19.89 -12.85
CA ILE A 161 -2.53 -18.45 -12.67
C ILE A 161 -1.22 -18.23 -11.93
N LEU A 162 -0.28 -17.52 -12.56
CA LEU A 162 0.98 -17.13 -11.95
C LEU A 162 1.49 -15.85 -12.59
N GLU A 163 1.69 -14.79 -11.79
CA GLU A 163 2.06 -13.46 -12.27
C GLU A 163 3.16 -12.83 -11.42
N GLY A 164 4.03 -12.04 -12.05
CA GLY A 164 4.86 -11.07 -11.33
C GLY A 164 4.01 -9.89 -10.91
N VAL A 165 3.82 -9.71 -9.60
CA VAL A 165 2.80 -8.78 -9.09
C VAL A 165 3.34 -7.57 -8.33
N ASN A 166 4.53 -7.64 -7.70
CA ASN A 166 5.13 -6.46 -7.10
C ASN A 166 6.58 -6.32 -7.57
N PHE A 167 6.84 -5.27 -8.31
CA PHE A 167 8.17 -4.91 -8.80
C PHE A 167 8.81 -3.95 -7.80
N ASN A 168 9.38 -4.52 -6.71
CA ASN A 168 9.84 -3.74 -5.56
C ASN A 168 11.19 -3.06 -5.79
N SER A 169 12.07 -3.71 -6.55
CA SER A 169 13.39 -3.22 -6.95
C SER A 169 13.92 -4.05 -8.12
N GLN A 170 15.08 -3.65 -8.68
CA GLN A 170 15.75 -4.44 -9.73
C GLN A 170 16.08 -5.89 -9.28
N GLN A 171 16.17 -6.15 -7.97
CA GLN A 171 16.59 -7.41 -7.39
C GLN A 171 15.49 -8.11 -6.58
N GLN A 172 14.26 -7.59 -6.57
CA GLN A 172 13.15 -8.20 -5.84
C GLN A 172 11.84 -8.06 -6.60
N THR A 173 11.29 -9.20 -7.01
CA THR A 173 9.95 -9.34 -7.59
C THR A 173 9.11 -10.27 -6.73
N VAL A 174 7.89 -9.87 -6.41
CA VAL A 174 6.92 -10.77 -5.79
C VAL A 174 6.07 -11.39 -6.88
N VAL A 175 5.87 -12.70 -6.76
CA VAL A 175 5.05 -13.52 -7.65
C VAL A 175 3.82 -13.97 -6.89
N ALA A 176 2.65 -13.96 -7.53
CA ALA A 176 1.38 -14.42 -6.97
C ALA A 176 0.64 -15.32 -7.95
N GLY A 177 -0.11 -16.29 -7.42
CA GLY A 177 -0.88 -17.22 -8.25
C GLY A 177 -1.55 -18.30 -7.41
N ASP A 178 -2.11 -19.28 -8.11
CA ASP A 178 -2.66 -20.47 -7.47
C ASP A 178 -1.56 -21.31 -6.80
N LEU A 179 -1.96 -22.17 -5.87
CA LEU A 179 -1.02 -22.94 -5.07
C LEU A 179 -0.20 -23.93 -5.89
N GLU A 180 -0.77 -24.52 -6.94
CA GLU A 180 -0.09 -25.49 -7.79
C GLU A 180 0.98 -24.80 -8.66
N ALA A 181 0.64 -23.68 -9.29
CA ALA A 181 1.57 -22.89 -10.07
C ALA A 181 2.71 -22.32 -9.20
N LEU A 182 2.42 -21.91 -7.96
CA LEU A 182 3.44 -21.50 -6.99
C LEU A 182 4.35 -22.65 -6.56
N ALA A 183 3.82 -23.89 -6.46
CA ALA A 183 4.61 -25.07 -6.17
C ALA A 183 5.58 -25.37 -7.31
N ARG A 184 5.12 -25.31 -8.58
CA ARG A 184 5.99 -25.44 -9.77
C ARG A 184 7.04 -24.33 -9.81
N PHE A 185 6.64 -23.09 -9.58
CA PHE A 185 7.56 -21.94 -9.54
C PHE A 185 8.70 -22.15 -8.53
N LYS A 186 8.39 -22.68 -7.37
CA LYS A 186 9.39 -22.99 -6.34
C LYS A 186 10.46 -23.95 -6.83
N GLU A 187 10.09 -24.98 -7.60
CA GLU A 187 11.07 -25.93 -8.17
C GLU A 187 11.89 -25.29 -9.31
N VAL A 188 11.23 -24.55 -10.23
CA VAL A 188 11.90 -23.84 -11.33
C VAL A 188 12.97 -22.86 -10.81
N VAL A 189 12.62 -22.00 -9.82
CA VAL A 189 13.58 -21.04 -9.27
C VAL A 189 14.72 -21.72 -8.50
N LYS A 190 14.45 -22.87 -7.87
CA LYS A 190 15.48 -23.67 -7.18
C LYS A 190 16.52 -24.21 -8.17
N GLU A 191 16.11 -24.74 -9.32
CA GLU A 191 16.99 -25.19 -10.38
C GLU A 191 17.88 -24.06 -10.92
N LYS A 192 17.31 -22.86 -11.07
CA LYS A 192 18.02 -21.65 -11.52
C LYS A 192 18.77 -20.93 -10.39
N ARG A 193 18.80 -21.50 -9.17
CA ARG A 193 19.49 -20.97 -7.98
C ARG A 193 19.00 -19.58 -7.57
N ILE A 194 17.74 -19.25 -7.84
CA ILE A 194 17.08 -18.04 -7.41
C ILE A 194 16.47 -18.28 -6.03
N LYS A 195 16.73 -17.38 -5.08
CA LYS A 195 16.10 -17.42 -3.77
C LYS A 195 14.65 -16.97 -3.87
N ALA A 196 13.70 -17.81 -3.44
CA ALA A 196 12.30 -17.44 -3.29
C ALA A 196 11.81 -17.76 -1.87
N VAL A 197 11.00 -16.86 -1.31
CA VAL A 197 10.49 -16.97 0.07
C VAL A 197 8.96 -16.81 0.04
N PRO A 198 8.18 -17.83 0.43
CA PRO A 198 6.74 -17.73 0.55
C PRO A 198 6.34 -16.62 1.53
N LEU A 199 5.37 -15.81 1.14
CA LEU A 199 4.82 -14.75 2.00
C LEU A 199 3.65 -15.31 2.82
N LYS A 200 3.52 -14.82 4.06
CA LYS A 200 2.43 -15.21 4.97
C LYS A 200 1.21 -14.33 4.73
N VAL A 201 0.54 -14.53 3.60
CA VAL A 201 -0.65 -13.79 3.16
C VAL A 201 -1.79 -14.75 2.84
N GLY A 202 -3.04 -14.25 2.89
CA GLY A 202 -4.25 -15.04 2.72
C GLY A 202 -4.70 -15.24 1.27
N GLY A 203 -3.94 -14.79 0.26
CA GLY A 203 -4.35 -14.91 -1.13
C GLY A 203 -3.30 -14.44 -2.13
N ALA A 204 -3.59 -14.60 -3.42
CA ALA A 204 -2.77 -14.16 -4.54
C ALA A 204 -3.10 -12.70 -4.91
N PHE A 205 -2.75 -11.76 -4.02
CA PHE A 205 -3.03 -10.33 -4.23
C PHE A 205 -2.33 -9.78 -5.47
N HIS A 206 -2.97 -8.79 -6.11
CA HIS A 206 -2.48 -8.14 -7.33
C HIS A 206 -2.42 -9.05 -8.57
N SER A 207 -3.12 -10.19 -8.54
CA SER A 207 -3.25 -11.13 -9.65
C SER A 207 -4.71 -11.21 -10.13
N PRO A 208 -4.99 -11.86 -11.28
CA PRO A 208 -6.35 -12.09 -11.78
C PRO A 208 -7.28 -12.80 -10.76
N MET A 209 -6.74 -13.53 -9.80
CA MET A 209 -7.54 -14.16 -8.73
C MET A 209 -8.30 -13.16 -7.85
N MET A 210 -7.93 -11.87 -7.91
CA MET A 210 -8.61 -10.79 -7.16
C MET A 210 -9.79 -10.17 -7.92
N GLU A 211 -10.19 -10.68 -9.10
CA GLU A 211 -11.33 -10.16 -9.87
C GLU A 211 -12.62 -10.07 -9.04
N PRO A 212 -13.01 -11.07 -8.21
CA PRO A 212 -14.22 -10.97 -7.40
C PRO A 212 -14.17 -9.81 -6.37
N ALA A 213 -12.99 -9.53 -5.82
CA ALA A 213 -12.79 -8.40 -4.91
C ALA A 213 -12.85 -7.07 -5.67
N ARG A 214 -12.26 -7.01 -6.85
CA ARG A 214 -12.30 -5.85 -7.75
C ARG A 214 -13.73 -5.42 -8.06
N ASP A 215 -14.59 -6.36 -8.43
CA ASP A 215 -15.97 -6.07 -8.82
C ASP A 215 -16.83 -5.50 -7.68
N LYS A 216 -16.63 -6.04 -6.47
CA LYS A 216 -17.27 -5.51 -5.27
C LYS A 216 -16.75 -4.11 -4.92
N LEU A 217 -15.43 -3.92 -4.99
CA LEU A 217 -14.76 -2.65 -4.70
C LEU A 217 -15.17 -1.55 -5.69
N TYR A 218 -15.26 -1.88 -6.97
CA TYR A 218 -15.72 -0.94 -7.99
C TYR A 218 -17.08 -0.35 -7.68
N LYS A 219 -18.03 -1.16 -7.21
CA LYS A 219 -19.40 -0.71 -6.88
C LYS A 219 -19.41 0.38 -5.80
N ILE A 220 -18.63 0.21 -4.73
CA ILE A 220 -18.56 1.23 -3.67
C ILE A 220 -17.78 2.47 -4.11
N LEU A 221 -16.72 2.31 -4.91
CA LEU A 221 -15.94 3.42 -5.44
C LEU A 221 -16.75 4.31 -6.39
N MET A 222 -17.63 3.72 -7.20
CA MET A 222 -18.55 4.47 -8.05
C MET A 222 -19.50 5.39 -7.27
N MET A 223 -19.84 5.01 -6.03
CA MET A 223 -20.70 5.81 -5.14
C MET A 223 -19.89 6.74 -4.23
N ALA A 224 -18.57 6.66 -4.22
CA ALA A 224 -17.74 7.41 -3.29
C ALA A 224 -17.59 8.91 -3.63
N GLY A 225 -17.97 9.35 -4.84
CA GLY A 225 -17.83 10.76 -5.25
C GLY A 225 -16.37 11.20 -5.29
N LEU A 226 -15.52 10.39 -5.93
CA LEU A 226 -14.08 10.62 -6.02
C LEU A 226 -13.76 11.90 -6.76
N LYS A 227 -12.72 12.61 -6.36
CA LYS A 227 -12.29 13.91 -6.90
C LYS A 227 -10.87 13.81 -7.46
N ALA A 228 -10.52 14.75 -8.34
CA ALA A 228 -9.12 14.89 -8.74
C ALA A 228 -8.23 15.20 -7.52
N PRO A 229 -7.02 14.61 -7.44
CA PRO A 229 -6.10 14.84 -6.35
C PRO A 229 -5.61 16.31 -6.34
N LYS A 230 -5.43 16.88 -5.14
CA LYS A 230 -4.86 18.22 -4.94
C LYS A 230 -3.33 18.23 -5.05
N ILE A 231 -2.71 17.10 -4.93
CA ILE A 231 -1.27 16.86 -5.01
C ILE A 231 -1.09 15.62 -5.88
N THR A 232 -0.07 15.61 -6.74
CA THR A 232 0.23 14.46 -7.60
C THR A 232 0.30 13.16 -6.80
N VAL A 233 -0.44 12.14 -7.23
CA VAL A 233 -0.39 10.78 -6.68
C VAL A 233 0.04 9.83 -7.80
N TYR A 234 1.04 9.00 -7.52
CA TYR A 234 1.49 7.97 -8.46
C TYR A 234 0.68 6.68 -8.26
N SER A 235 0.16 6.15 -9.38
CA SER A 235 -0.64 4.92 -9.40
C SER A 235 0.24 3.67 -9.33
N ASN A 236 -0.13 2.72 -8.50
CA ASN A 236 0.56 1.43 -8.41
C ASN A 236 0.51 0.64 -9.72
N SER A 237 -0.65 0.65 -10.40
CA SER A 237 -0.93 -0.19 -11.56
C SER A 237 -0.20 0.26 -12.83
N THR A 238 0.26 1.51 -12.89
CA THR A 238 0.93 2.07 -14.08
C THR A 238 2.32 2.59 -13.78
N GLY A 239 2.63 2.91 -12.52
CA GLY A 239 3.85 3.64 -12.15
C GLY A 239 3.85 5.11 -12.60
N GLU A 240 2.72 5.63 -13.11
CA GLU A 240 2.56 7.00 -13.65
C GLU A 240 1.69 7.86 -12.72
N ASP A 241 1.59 9.16 -13.05
CA ASP A 241 0.59 10.03 -12.43
C ASP A 241 -0.80 9.41 -12.54
N LEU A 242 -1.52 9.33 -11.43
CA LEU A 242 -2.87 8.76 -11.37
C LEU A 242 -3.82 9.41 -12.38
N MET A 243 -3.66 10.72 -12.62
CA MET A 243 -4.52 11.48 -13.54
C MET A 243 -4.17 11.27 -15.01
N GLN A 244 -3.05 10.62 -15.33
CA GLN A 244 -2.68 10.38 -16.72
C GLN A 244 -3.77 9.60 -17.46
N GLY A 245 -4.26 10.16 -18.56
CA GLY A 245 -5.29 9.58 -19.41
C GLY A 245 -6.71 9.67 -18.85
N ILE A 246 -6.94 10.36 -17.72
CA ILE A 246 -8.28 10.62 -17.17
C ILE A 246 -8.88 11.84 -17.83
N SER A 247 -10.11 11.69 -18.36
CA SER A 247 -10.91 12.79 -18.91
C SER A 247 -11.53 13.64 -17.79
N GLU A 248 -11.44 14.97 -17.90
CA GLU A 248 -12.04 15.91 -16.93
C GLU A 248 -13.57 15.70 -16.74
N ASN A 249 -14.26 15.20 -17.75
CA ASN A 249 -15.70 14.97 -17.67
C ASN A 249 -16.10 13.72 -16.89
N ASN A 250 -15.15 12.78 -16.67
CA ASN A 250 -15.43 11.45 -16.08
C ASN A 250 -14.49 11.11 -14.92
N VAL A 251 -13.92 12.11 -14.26
CA VAL A 251 -12.89 11.92 -13.22
C VAL A 251 -13.29 10.88 -12.18
N SER A 252 -14.46 11.00 -11.57
CA SER A 252 -14.90 10.09 -10.50
C SER A 252 -15.03 8.65 -10.98
N GLN A 253 -15.57 8.43 -12.17
CA GLN A 253 -15.77 7.09 -12.74
C GLN A 253 -14.43 6.44 -13.11
N GLU A 254 -13.55 7.19 -13.78
CA GLU A 254 -12.26 6.67 -14.21
C GLU A 254 -11.33 6.38 -13.02
N LEU A 255 -11.37 7.24 -11.98
CA LEU A 255 -10.69 6.97 -10.72
C LEU A 255 -11.24 5.71 -10.04
N ALA A 256 -12.56 5.50 -10.02
CA ALA A 256 -13.16 4.30 -9.47
C ALA A 256 -12.69 3.03 -10.19
N HIS A 257 -12.56 3.08 -11.52
CA HIS A 257 -11.98 1.98 -12.30
C HIS A 257 -10.52 1.71 -11.93
N LYS A 258 -9.66 2.73 -11.99
CA LYS A 258 -8.22 2.59 -11.66
C LYS A 258 -8.00 2.07 -10.24
N MET A 259 -8.74 2.61 -9.26
CA MET A 259 -8.64 2.20 -7.87
C MET A 259 -9.14 0.77 -7.64
N ALA A 260 -10.22 0.35 -8.32
CA ALA A 260 -10.72 -1.01 -8.23
C ALA A 260 -9.75 -1.99 -8.90
N ASP A 261 -9.26 -1.68 -10.09
CA ASP A 261 -8.36 -2.54 -10.84
C ASP A 261 -7.02 -2.77 -10.12
N GLN A 262 -6.59 -1.84 -9.26
CA GLN A 262 -5.36 -1.94 -8.48
C GLN A 262 -5.24 -3.27 -7.71
N VAL A 263 -6.33 -3.86 -7.20
CA VAL A 263 -6.24 -5.10 -6.40
C VAL A 263 -5.87 -6.33 -7.22
N LYS A 264 -6.08 -6.28 -8.54
CA LYS A 264 -5.76 -7.36 -9.49
C LYS A 264 -4.59 -7.04 -10.43
N MET A 265 -4.10 -5.79 -10.41
CA MET A 265 -3.01 -5.31 -11.26
C MET A 265 -1.68 -5.32 -10.51
N PRO A 266 -0.55 -5.44 -11.21
CA PRO A 266 0.77 -5.35 -10.61
C PRO A 266 1.02 -4.00 -9.94
N VAL A 267 1.95 -3.99 -8.96
CA VAL A 267 2.46 -2.79 -8.29
C VAL A 267 3.85 -2.47 -8.85
N TYR A 268 3.97 -1.38 -9.60
CA TYR A 268 5.22 -0.89 -10.20
C TYR A 268 5.97 0.03 -9.23
N TRP A 269 6.33 -0.53 -8.06
CA TRP A 269 6.88 0.28 -6.96
C TRP A 269 8.24 0.89 -7.25
N GLN A 270 9.13 0.15 -7.92
CA GLN A 270 10.43 0.66 -8.31
C GLN A 270 10.30 1.87 -9.23
N GLU A 271 9.46 1.76 -10.25
CA GLU A 271 9.20 2.80 -11.24
C GLU A 271 8.64 4.08 -10.58
N ILE A 272 7.73 3.91 -9.61
CA ILE A 272 7.20 5.03 -8.81
C ILE A 272 8.32 5.73 -8.04
N VAL A 273 9.17 4.96 -7.34
CA VAL A 273 10.26 5.55 -6.52
C VAL A 273 11.30 6.24 -7.40
N GLU A 274 11.65 5.67 -8.56
CA GLU A 274 12.57 6.28 -9.52
C GLU A 274 12.02 7.61 -10.07
N LYS A 275 10.72 7.67 -10.44
CA LYS A 275 10.08 8.91 -10.89
C LYS A 275 9.96 9.97 -9.80
N LEU A 276 9.72 9.56 -8.57
CA LEU A 276 9.73 10.49 -7.44
C LEU A 276 11.12 11.11 -7.22
N ASP A 277 12.19 10.36 -7.43
CA ASP A 277 13.56 10.85 -7.34
C ASP A 277 13.90 11.82 -8.49
N ASP A 278 13.52 11.48 -9.72
CA ASP A 278 13.75 12.30 -10.91
C ASP A 278 12.94 13.62 -10.88
N SER A 279 11.66 13.57 -10.50
CA SER A 279 10.74 14.72 -10.51
C SER A 279 11.13 15.83 -9.55
N ALA A 280 12.00 15.52 -8.60
CA ALA A 280 12.40 16.44 -7.54
C ALA A 280 13.85 16.93 -7.68
N GLY A 281 14.54 16.63 -8.78
CA GLY A 281 15.93 17.02 -8.98
C GLY A 281 16.88 16.42 -7.93
N GLY A 282 16.63 15.14 -7.56
CA GLY A 282 17.21 14.47 -6.40
C GLY A 282 16.55 14.99 -5.12
N LEU A 283 15.42 14.38 -4.73
CA LEU A 283 14.67 14.82 -3.54
C LEU A 283 15.55 14.77 -2.28
N PRO A 284 15.79 15.89 -1.60
CA PRO A 284 16.46 15.86 -0.30
C PRO A 284 15.62 15.18 0.79
N GLY A 285 14.32 14.86 0.53
CA GLY A 285 13.45 14.25 1.52
C GLY A 285 12.41 13.28 0.97
N ILE A 286 12.59 11.97 1.19
CA ILE A 286 11.53 10.99 1.08
C ILE A 286 11.06 10.64 2.50
N LEU A 287 9.82 11.00 2.86
CA LEU A 287 9.23 10.66 4.16
C LEU A 287 8.35 9.42 4.02
N ARG A 288 8.68 8.36 4.76
CA ARG A 288 7.90 7.12 4.85
C ARG A 288 7.03 7.14 6.10
N PHE A 289 5.72 7.19 5.94
CA PHE A 289 4.79 6.99 7.05
C PHE A 289 4.73 5.52 7.45
N GLY A 290 5.13 5.21 8.68
CA GLY A 290 5.10 3.87 9.26
C GLY A 290 6.28 3.57 10.18
N ARG A 291 7.53 3.70 9.73
CA ARG A 291 8.74 3.52 10.58
C ARG A 291 9.40 4.82 11.03
N ILE A 292 9.21 5.91 10.30
CA ILE A 292 9.95 7.18 10.52
C ILE A 292 9.38 7.97 11.69
N VAL A 293 8.07 7.96 11.91
CA VAL A 293 7.43 8.64 13.06
C VAL A 293 8.05 8.18 14.39
N ARG A 294 8.39 6.88 14.51
CA ARG A 294 9.04 6.32 15.68
C ARG A 294 10.48 6.83 15.92
N ARG A 295 11.21 7.19 14.86
CA ARG A 295 12.59 7.67 14.96
C ARG A 295 12.67 9.17 15.18
N TRP A 296 11.79 9.94 14.58
CA TRP A 296 11.71 11.39 14.73
C TRP A 296 11.37 11.79 16.18
N TRP A 297 10.33 11.16 16.75
CA TRP A 297 9.91 11.40 18.13
C TRP A 297 11.02 11.11 19.17
N ARG A 298 11.77 10.04 18.98
CA ARG A 298 12.81 9.63 19.94
C ARG A 298 14.07 10.50 19.93
N THR A 299 14.34 11.24 18.87
CA THR A 299 15.62 11.94 18.72
C THR A 299 15.54 13.44 18.91
N GLY A 300 14.35 14.05 18.91
CA GLY A 300 14.16 15.52 19.05
C GLY A 300 15.01 16.35 18.08
N ARG A 301 15.53 15.72 17.01
CA ARG A 301 16.45 16.36 16.08
C ARG A 301 15.69 16.93 14.89
N ARG A 302 16.00 18.18 14.54
CA ARG A 302 15.56 18.85 13.32
C ARG A 302 15.77 17.96 12.09
N PHE A 303 14.98 18.18 11.04
CA PHE A 303 14.93 17.44 9.77
C PHE A 303 16.26 17.33 9.00
N ASP A 304 17.39 17.70 9.56
CA ASP A 304 18.69 17.62 8.94
C ASP A 304 19.15 16.17 8.78
N ARG A 305 18.92 15.61 7.61
CA ARG A 305 19.46 14.35 7.11
C ARG A 305 18.88 13.06 7.72
N VAL A 306 17.81 12.55 7.12
CA VAL A 306 17.41 11.14 7.30
C VAL A 306 18.13 10.31 6.23
N PRO A 307 19.11 9.48 6.59
CA PRO A 307 19.73 8.58 5.61
C PRO A 307 18.71 7.52 5.20
N VAL A 308 18.41 7.45 3.92
CA VAL A 308 17.65 6.35 3.32
C VAL A 308 18.54 5.10 3.39
N ARG A 309 18.19 4.13 4.25
CA ARG A 309 18.71 2.76 4.15
C ARG A 309 17.55 1.85 3.80
N TRP A 310 17.70 1.21 2.66
CA TRP A 310 16.83 0.16 2.10
C TRP A 310 16.75 -1.06 3.01
#